data_150555d9b644d5b7c672d3cf2fa6212e
#
_entry.id   150555d9b644d5b7c672d3cf2fa6212e
#
_cell.length_a   1.000
_cell.length_b   1.000
_cell.length_c   1.000
_cell.angle_alpha   90.00
_cell.angle_beta   90.00
_cell.angle_gamma   90.00
#
_symmetry.space_group_name_H-M   'P 1'
#
loop_
_entity.id
_entity.type
_entity.pdbx_description
1 polymer ?
#
loop_
_entity_poly.entity_id
_entity_poly.type
_entity_poly.pdbx_seq_one_letter_code
_entity_poly.pdbx_strand_id
1 'polypeptide(L)'
;MSAGEGVDDNVEERVINEEYKIWKKNTPFLYDLVMTHALEWPSLTAQWLPDVTKPEGKDFSVHRLILGTHTSDEQNHLVIASVKLPSDDAQIDASRYDSDKGEYGGFGSVAGRIEIDIKINHEGEVNRARFMPQSPFIIATKTPSSDVLVFDYSKHPSRPDNVECQPDLRLKGHSKEGYGLSWNNNFKGYLLSASDDHTICMWDVNAAPKDARTLNAKTVYCGHNAVVEDVAWHVLHDSIFGSVGDDQKLLIWDIRTNNPNKPSHMVDAHNAEVNCLSFNPFSEYILATGSADKTVALWDLRNLKMKLHSFESHKDEIFQVQWSPHNETILASSGTDRRLHVWDLSKIGEDQSPEDAEDGPPELLFIHGGHTAKISDFTWNPAEPWVICSVSEDNILQVWQMAENIYNDEEPETPATELEPAATNSRATT
;
A
#
# COMPACT_ATOMS: atom_id res chain seq x y z
N MET A 1 -6.49 5.75 40.55
CA MET A 1 -7.25 6.07 39.35
C MET A 1 -6.83 5.11 38.25
N SER A 2 -7.27 3.84 38.33
CA SER A 2 -6.87 2.81 37.35
C SER A 2 -7.99 1.77 37.08
N ALA A 3 -9.24 2.12 37.34
CA ALA A 3 -10.39 1.23 37.13
C ALA A 3 -11.25 1.63 35.91
N GLY A 4 -10.94 2.74 35.23
CA GLY A 4 -11.69 3.21 34.05
C GLY A 4 -11.11 2.72 32.72
N GLU A 5 -9.79 2.65 32.60
CA GLU A 5 -9.11 2.28 31.35
C GLU A 5 -9.36 0.83 30.95
N GLY A 6 -9.32 -0.13 31.88
CA GLY A 6 -9.50 -1.55 31.56
C GLY A 6 -10.94 -1.98 31.23
N VAL A 7 -11.94 -1.12 31.44
CA VAL A 7 -13.35 -1.40 31.06
C VAL A 7 -13.62 -0.93 29.63
N ASP A 8 -13.00 0.17 29.21
CA ASP A 8 -13.12 0.75 27.87
C ASP A 8 -12.40 -0.16 26.83
N ASP A 9 -11.20 -0.64 27.14
CA ASP A 9 -10.42 -1.56 26.30
C ASP A 9 -11.19 -2.87 26.02
N ASN A 10 -11.85 -3.44 27.02
CA ASN A 10 -12.65 -4.66 26.84
C ASN A 10 -13.90 -4.44 25.97
N VAL A 11 -14.46 -3.23 25.98
CA VAL A 11 -15.63 -2.90 25.13
C VAL A 11 -15.19 -2.72 23.69
N GLU A 12 -14.09 -2.01 23.44
CA GLU A 12 -13.53 -1.82 22.11
C GLU A 12 -13.13 -3.15 21.47
N GLU A 13 -12.41 -4.00 22.19
CA GLU A 13 -12.03 -5.35 21.70
C GLU A 13 -13.25 -6.19 21.31
N ARG A 14 -14.35 -6.13 22.07
CA ARG A 14 -15.59 -6.84 21.72
C ARG A 14 -16.21 -6.30 20.44
N VAL A 15 -16.24 -4.97 20.26
CA VAL A 15 -16.75 -4.34 19.04
C VAL A 15 -15.94 -4.78 17.84
N ILE A 16 -14.62 -4.71 17.91
CA ILE A 16 -13.70 -5.15 16.84
C ILE A 16 -13.96 -6.62 16.47
N ASN A 17 -14.08 -7.50 17.48
CA ASN A 17 -14.32 -8.92 17.24
C ASN A 17 -15.69 -9.19 16.60
N GLU A 18 -16.73 -8.46 16.97
CA GLU A 18 -18.06 -8.60 16.35
C GLU A 18 -18.06 -8.05 14.91
N GLU A 19 -17.43 -6.91 14.65
CA GLU A 19 -17.26 -6.37 13.29
C GLU A 19 -16.51 -7.36 12.39
N TYR A 20 -15.44 -7.97 12.90
CA TYR A 20 -14.67 -8.98 12.18
C TYR A 20 -15.49 -10.23 11.84
N LYS A 21 -16.32 -10.71 12.77
CA LYS A 21 -17.25 -11.84 12.52
C LYS A 21 -18.26 -11.51 11.42
N ILE A 22 -18.78 -10.29 11.42
CA ILE A 22 -19.71 -9.81 10.38
C ILE A 22 -18.98 -9.74 9.04
N TRP A 23 -17.79 -9.18 9.01
CA TRP A 23 -16.95 -9.12 7.81
C TRP A 23 -16.70 -10.53 7.25
N LYS A 24 -16.30 -11.49 8.08
CA LYS A 24 -16.08 -12.89 7.65
C LYS A 24 -17.31 -13.50 6.97
N LYS A 25 -18.51 -13.25 7.50
CA LYS A 25 -19.76 -13.76 6.91
C LYS A 25 -20.06 -13.15 5.54
N ASN A 26 -19.62 -11.92 5.31
CA ASN A 26 -19.88 -11.17 4.07
C ASN A 26 -18.79 -11.35 3.00
N THR A 27 -17.65 -11.91 3.33
CA THR A 27 -16.54 -12.10 2.39
C THR A 27 -16.91 -12.83 1.10
N PRO A 28 -17.73 -13.89 1.08
CA PRO A 28 -18.13 -14.57 -0.16
C PRO A 28 -18.88 -13.69 -1.16
N PHE A 29 -19.48 -12.60 -0.71
CA PHE A 29 -20.26 -11.68 -1.53
C PHE A 29 -19.48 -10.43 -1.94
N LEU A 30 -18.44 -10.10 -1.20
CA LEU A 30 -17.66 -8.85 -1.38
C LEU A 30 -16.31 -9.07 -2.05
N TYR A 31 -15.82 -10.29 -2.10
CA TYR A 31 -14.48 -10.60 -2.58
C TYR A 31 -14.46 -11.75 -3.57
N ASP A 32 -13.62 -11.64 -4.58
CA ASP A 32 -13.23 -12.75 -5.46
C ASP A 32 -12.04 -13.53 -4.88
N LEU A 33 -11.24 -12.90 -4.04
CA LEU A 33 -10.10 -13.51 -3.36
C LEU A 33 -9.92 -12.91 -1.99
N VAL A 34 -9.72 -13.74 -0.97
CA VAL A 34 -9.23 -13.35 0.35
C VAL A 34 -8.28 -14.44 0.86
N MET A 35 -7.07 -14.03 1.21
CA MET A 35 -6.12 -14.85 1.94
C MET A 35 -5.68 -14.11 3.20
N THR A 36 -5.70 -14.78 4.34
CA THR A 36 -5.24 -14.25 5.62
C THR A 36 -4.06 -15.09 6.11
N HIS A 37 -2.97 -14.44 6.45
CA HIS A 37 -1.76 -15.10 6.95
C HIS A 37 -1.25 -14.38 8.20
N ALA A 38 -0.97 -15.15 9.24
CA ALA A 38 -0.35 -14.63 10.46
C ALA A 38 1.18 -14.72 10.31
N LEU A 39 1.83 -13.56 10.30
CA LEU A 39 3.29 -13.44 10.32
C LEU A 39 3.80 -13.74 11.73
N GLU A 40 5.06 -14.15 11.82
CA GLU A 40 5.76 -14.34 13.11
C GLU A 40 5.84 -13.02 13.90
N TRP A 41 6.17 -11.92 13.20
CA TRP A 41 6.22 -10.56 13.70
C TRP A 41 5.47 -9.60 12.77
N PRO A 42 4.89 -8.51 13.28
CA PRO A 42 4.22 -7.55 12.42
C PRO A 42 5.20 -6.95 11.40
N SER A 43 4.71 -6.65 10.21
CA SER A 43 5.44 -5.90 9.19
C SER A 43 4.92 -4.47 9.13
N LEU A 44 5.84 -3.49 9.14
CA LEU A 44 5.53 -2.07 8.94
C LEU A 44 5.53 -1.68 7.47
N THR A 45 5.90 -2.58 6.58
CA THR A 45 6.11 -2.32 5.15
C THR A 45 5.58 -3.46 4.30
N ALA A 46 5.08 -3.15 3.13
CA ALA A 46 4.68 -4.13 2.12
C ALA A 46 4.87 -3.56 0.72
N GLN A 47 5.48 -4.34 -0.17
CA GLN A 47 5.59 -4.00 -1.57
C GLN A 47 5.67 -5.27 -2.42
N TRP A 48 4.82 -5.38 -3.44
CA TRP A 48 4.96 -6.43 -4.45
C TRP A 48 6.23 -6.22 -5.27
N LEU A 49 6.99 -7.29 -5.47
CA LEU A 49 8.04 -7.34 -6.48
C LEU A 49 7.41 -7.50 -7.87
N PRO A 50 8.06 -7.02 -8.94
CA PRO A 50 7.46 -7.04 -10.27
C PRO A 50 7.52 -8.41 -10.96
N ASP A 51 8.32 -9.35 -10.48
CA ASP A 51 8.50 -10.66 -11.09
C ASP A 51 7.34 -11.60 -10.76
N VAL A 52 6.87 -12.30 -11.78
CA VAL A 52 5.83 -13.32 -11.70
C VAL A 52 6.32 -14.60 -12.37
N THR A 53 6.14 -15.72 -11.69
CA THR A 53 6.46 -17.05 -12.22
C THR A 53 5.18 -17.84 -12.42
N LYS A 54 4.98 -18.39 -13.61
CA LYS A 54 3.86 -19.28 -13.94
C LYS A 54 4.40 -20.70 -14.11
N PRO A 55 4.32 -21.58 -13.08
CA PRO A 55 4.81 -22.97 -13.20
C PRO A 55 3.97 -23.75 -14.20
N GLU A 56 4.64 -24.53 -15.06
CA GLU A 56 3.97 -25.30 -16.08
C GLU A 56 3.03 -26.36 -15.47
N GLY A 57 1.80 -26.42 -15.96
CA GLY A 57 0.77 -27.37 -15.51
C GLY A 57 0.18 -27.09 -14.13
N LYS A 58 0.36 -25.88 -13.61
CA LYS A 58 -0.27 -25.41 -12.36
C LYS A 58 -1.35 -24.37 -12.64
N ASP A 59 -2.35 -24.35 -11.79
CA ASP A 59 -3.49 -23.41 -11.81
C ASP A 59 -3.25 -22.13 -11.01
N PHE A 60 -1.97 -21.81 -10.73
CA PHE A 60 -1.57 -20.62 -9.98
C PHE A 60 -0.32 -19.97 -10.57
N SER A 61 -0.16 -18.70 -10.30
CA SER A 61 1.07 -17.92 -10.49
C SER A 61 1.72 -17.61 -9.14
N VAL A 62 3.05 -17.49 -9.13
CA VAL A 62 3.82 -17.14 -7.94
C VAL A 62 4.26 -15.69 -8.04
N HIS A 63 3.85 -14.90 -7.08
CA HIS A 63 4.22 -13.50 -6.89
C HIS A 63 5.07 -13.36 -5.64
N ARG A 64 5.86 -12.30 -5.53
CA ARG A 64 6.71 -12.08 -4.37
C ARG A 64 6.44 -10.73 -3.71
N LEU A 65 6.58 -10.70 -2.38
CA LEU A 65 6.41 -9.53 -1.53
C LEU A 65 7.71 -9.22 -0.79
N ILE A 66 7.99 -7.93 -0.67
CA ILE A 66 8.94 -7.39 0.31
C ILE A 66 8.16 -7.09 1.57
N LEU A 67 8.64 -7.63 2.68
CA LEU A 67 8.12 -7.42 4.03
C LEU A 67 9.27 -7.11 4.97
N GLY A 68 8.96 -6.72 6.18
CA GLY A 68 9.93 -6.59 7.27
C GLY A 68 9.42 -7.24 8.54
N THR A 69 10.18 -7.10 9.61
CA THR A 69 9.77 -7.46 10.96
C THR A 69 9.83 -6.25 11.88
N HIS A 70 9.02 -6.29 12.91
CA HIS A 70 9.03 -5.31 13.98
C HIS A 70 9.00 -6.04 15.32
N THR A 71 10.15 -6.20 15.92
CA THR A 71 10.33 -6.80 17.25
C THR A 71 11.47 -6.13 18.01
N SER A 72 11.31 -5.98 19.31
CA SER A 72 12.37 -5.54 20.23
C SER A 72 13.08 -6.70 20.93
N ASP A 73 12.50 -7.91 20.85
CA ASP A 73 12.93 -9.07 21.63
C ASP A 73 13.85 -10.02 20.86
N GLU A 74 13.78 -9.99 19.53
CA GLU A 74 14.50 -10.89 18.65
C GLU A 74 15.22 -10.15 17.51
N GLN A 75 15.96 -10.88 16.69
CA GLN A 75 16.59 -10.37 15.49
C GLN A 75 15.54 -9.96 14.47
N ASN A 76 15.63 -8.70 14.01
CA ASN A 76 14.81 -8.23 12.90
C ASN A 76 15.36 -8.67 11.54
N HIS A 77 14.46 -8.78 10.56
CA HIS A 77 14.79 -9.21 9.21
C HIS A 77 14.09 -8.38 8.14
N LEU A 78 14.79 -8.12 7.05
CA LEU A 78 14.19 -7.86 5.76
C LEU A 78 13.73 -9.21 5.18
N VAL A 79 12.50 -9.30 4.72
CA VAL A 79 11.86 -10.55 4.34
C VAL A 79 11.37 -10.48 2.90
N ILE A 80 11.59 -11.56 2.15
CA ILE A 80 10.93 -11.78 0.86
C ILE A 80 10.07 -13.02 1.00
N ALA A 81 8.77 -12.86 0.69
CA ALA A 81 7.78 -13.92 0.73
C ALA A 81 7.24 -14.20 -0.68
N SER A 82 6.89 -15.44 -0.95
CA SER A 82 6.15 -15.84 -2.15
C SER A 82 4.67 -16.00 -1.83
N VAL A 83 3.84 -15.59 -2.79
CA VAL A 83 2.38 -15.69 -2.72
C VAL A 83 1.90 -16.39 -3.99
N LYS A 84 1.11 -17.46 -3.82
CA LYS A 84 0.47 -18.16 -4.92
C LYS A 84 -0.92 -17.53 -5.15
N LEU A 85 -1.12 -16.98 -6.34
CA LEU A 85 -2.41 -16.44 -6.78
C LEU A 85 -3.06 -17.36 -7.83
N PRO A 86 -4.40 -17.49 -7.85
CA PRO A 86 -5.08 -18.28 -8.87
C PRO A 86 -4.80 -17.74 -10.26
N SER A 87 -4.65 -18.64 -11.25
CA SER A 87 -4.63 -18.27 -12.67
C SER A 87 -6.04 -17.95 -13.15
N ASP A 88 -6.18 -17.20 -14.24
CA ASP A 88 -7.48 -16.84 -14.84
C ASP A 88 -8.33 -18.07 -15.20
N ASP A 89 -7.68 -19.19 -15.52
CA ASP A 89 -8.34 -20.47 -15.83
C ASP A 89 -8.71 -21.28 -14.56
N ALA A 90 -8.34 -20.83 -13.37
CA ALA A 90 -8.67 -21.53 -12.14
C ALA A 90 -10.17 -21.34 -11.83
N GLN A 91 -10.90 -22.46 -11.71
CA GLN A 91 -12.28 -22.43 -11.27
C GLN A 91 -12.34 -22.03 -9.80
N ILE A 92 -12.80 -20.82 -9.53
CA ILE A 92 -13.09 -20.33 -8.19
C ILE A 92 -14.40 -20.96 -7.75
N ASP A 93 -14.32 -21.87 -6.80
CA ASP A 93 -15.49 -22.54 -6.22
C ASP A 93 -15.88 -21.86 -4.91
N ALA A 94 -16.95 -21.08 -4.97
CA ALA A 94 -17.51 -20.37 -3.82
C ALA A 94 -17.88 -21.29 -2.65
N SER A 95 -18.12 -22.58 -2.92
CA SER A 95 -18.43 -23.59 -1.90
C SER A 95 -17.22 -23.94 -1.01
N ARG A 96 -16.02 -23.55 -1.40
CA ARG A 96 -14.76 -23.80 -0.67
C ARG A 96 -14.34 -22.65 0.24
N TYR A 97 -15.26 -21.80 0.65
CA TYR A 97 -14.97 -20.80 1.68
C TYR A 97 -14.66 -21.50 3.01
N ASP A 98 -13.44 -21.33 3.50
CA ASP A 98 -13.06 -21.78 4.85
C ASP A 98 -13.43 -20.71 5.87
N SER A 99 -14.59 -20.89 6.51
CA SER A 99 -15.11 -19.97 7.52
C SER A 99 -14.23 -19.84 8.75
N ASP A 100 -13.43 -20.86 9.06
CA ASP A 100 -12.56 -20.85 10.23
C ASP A 100 -11.29 -20.04 10.01
N LYS A 101 -10.79 -20.01 8.77
CA LYS A 101 -9.59 -19.27 8.38
C LYS A 101 -9.88 -17.91 7.74
N GLY A 102 -11.13 -17.66 7.32
CA GLY A 102 -11.49 -16.44 6.60
C GLY A 102 -10.88 -16.35 5.20
N GLU A 103 -10.65 -17.48 4.55
CA GLU A 103 -10.09 -17.58 3.22
C GLU A 103 -11.17 -17.90 2.18
N TYR A 104 -11.13 -17.16 1.05
CA TYR A 104 -11.98 -17.37 -0.11
C TYR A 104 -11.14 -17.39 -1.38
N GLY A 105 -11.49 -18.28 -2.31
CA GLY A 105 -10.73 -18.49 -3.54
C GLY A 105 -10.11 -19.89 -3.58
N GLY A 106 -10.93 -20.89 -3.87
CA GLY A 106 -10.63 -22.32 -3.75
C GLY A 106 -9.72 -22.89 -4.84
N PHE A 107 -8.49 -22.41 -4.95
CA PHE A 107 -7.48 -23.04 -5.81
C PHE A 107 -6.37 -23.67 -4.97
N GLY A 108 -5.85 -24.81 -5.40
CA GLY A 108 -4.72 -25.48 -4.77
C GLY A 108 -4.96 -25.99 -3.34
N SER A 109 -3.93 -26.49 -2.69
CA SER A 109 -3.99 -26.82 -1.26
C SER A 109 -3.90 -25.56 -0.42
N VAL A 110 -4.67 -25.47 0.66
CA VAL A 110 -4.69 -24.32 1.58
C VAL A 110 -3.34 -24.07 2.25
N ALA A 111 -2.53 -25.12 2.45
CA ALA A 111 -1.19 -25.00 3.00
C ALA A 111 -0.19 -24.47 1.96
N GLY A 112 0.62 -23.48 2.37
CA GLY A 112 1.74 -22.98 1.56
C GLY A 112 1.35 -21.99 0.46
N ARG A 113 0.25 -21.24 0.62
CA ARG A 113 -0.09 -20.13 -0.29
C ARG A 113 0.83 -18.92 -0.10
N ILE A 114 1.27 -18.68 1.13
CA ILE A 114 2.24 -17.63 1.48
C ILE A 114 3.39 -18.29 2.23
N GLU A 115 4.60 -18.16 1.69
CA GLU A 115 5.81 -18.79 2.22
C GLU A 115 6.93 -17.76 2.31
N ILE A 116 7.74 -17.83 3.37
CA ILE A 116 8.91 -16.97 3.54
C ILE A 116 10.09 -17.58 2.79
N ASP A 117 10.56 -16.93 1.75
CA ASP A 117 11.66 -17.42 0.92
C ASP A 117 13.01 -16.96 1.42
N ILE A 118 13.14 -15.67 1.76
CA ILE A 118 14.41 -15.05 2.14
C ILE A 118 14.24 -14.23 3.41
N LYS A 119 15.19 -14.39 4.34
CA LYS A 119 15.38 -13.53 5.51
C LYS A 119 16.78 -12.97 5.49
N ILE A 120 16.92 -11.65 5.60
CA ILE A 120 18.20 -10.96 5.68
C ILE A 120 18.23 -10.19 7.00
N ASN A 121 19.29 -10.37 7.81
CA ASN A 121 19.43 -9.66 9.08
C ASN A 121 19.35 -8.14 8.88
N HIS A 122 18.53 -7.50 9.68
CA HIS A 122 18.31 -6.06 9.65
C HIS A 122 18.58 -5.44 11.02
N GLU A 123 19.14 -4.25 11.03
CA GLU A 123 19.47 -3.47 12.22
C GLU A 123 18.22 -2.75 12.75
N GLY A 124 17.56 -3.36 13.72
CA GLY A 124 16.28 -2.94 14.24
C GLY A 124 15.11 -3.25 13.29
N GLU A 125 13.92 -2.78 13.62
CA GLU A 125 12.73 -2.94 12.79
C GLU A 125 12.90 -2.31 11.42
N VAL A 126 12.23 -2.88 10.41
CA VAL A 126 12.18 -2.35 9.07
C VAL A 126 11.03 -1.36 8.98
N ASN A 127 11.33 -0.07 9.12
CA ASN A 127 10.30 0.99 9.06
C ASN A 127 9.66 1.08 7.67
N ARG A 128 10.46 0.93 6.62
CA ARG A 128 10.01 0.84 5.23
C ARG A 128 11.07 0.17 4.36
N ALA A 129 10.64 -0.59 3.39
CA ALA A 129 11.49 -1.19 2.39
C ALA A 129 10.92 -0.99 0.99
N ARG A 130 11.77 -0.63 0.01
CA ARG A 130 11.36 -0.40 -1.38
C ARG A 130 12.46 -0.90 -2.33
N PHE A 131 12.06 -1.59 -3.41
CA PHE A 131 12.98 -2.03 -4.44
C PHE A 131 13.28 -0.91 -5.45
N MET A 132 14.48 -0.94 -6.02
CA MET A 132 14.87 -0.06 -7.12
C MET A 132 14.18 -0.50 -8.41
N PRO A 133 13.37 0.34 -9.08
CA PRO A 133 12.61 -0.06 -10.28
C PRO A 133 13.47 -0.62 -11.41
N GLN A 134 14.67 -0.07 -11.63
CA GLN A 134 15.57 -0.48 -12.69
C GLN A 134 16.38 -1.75 -12.34
N SER A 135 16.41 -2.15 -11.10
CA SER A 135 17.12 -3.34 -10.59
C SER A 135 16.40 -3.89 -9.36
N PRO A 136 15.34 -4.69 -9.51
CA PRO A 136 14.46 -5.11 -8.40
C PRO A 136 15.15 -5.96 -7.32
N PHE A 137 16.36 -6.46 -7.58
CA PHE A 137 17.19 -7.13 -6.55
C PHE A 137 17.73 -6.16 -5.49
N ILE A 138 17.74 -4.87 -5.78
CA ILE A 138 18.23 -3.84 -4.89
C ILE A 138 17.07 -3.29 -4.07
N ILE A 139 17.17 -3.42 -2.75
CA ILE A 139 16.14 -2.96 -1.80
C ILE A 139 16.78 -1.97 -0.85
N ALA A 140 16.19 -0.79 -0.72
CA ALA A 140 16.52 0.16 0.33
C ALA A 140 15.58 -0.01 1.52
N THR A 141 16.11 0.17 2.72
CA THR A 141 15.34 0.08 3.97
C THR A 141 15.58 1.29 4.87
N LYS A 142 14.53 1.69 5.58
CA LYS A 142 14.60 2.65 6.68
C LYS A 142 14.77 1.89 7.99
N THR A 143 15.73 2.31 8.79
CA THR A 143 16.01 1.72 10.11
C THR A 143 15.48 2.63 11.24
N PRO A 144 15.36 2.14 12.49
CA PRO A 144 15.06 2.99 13.64
C PRO A 144 16.23 3.91 14.02
N SER A 145 17.41 3.70 13.40
CA SER A 145 18.51 4.66 13.45
C SER A 145 18.39 5.71 12.35
N SER A 146 19.37 6.57 12.24
CA SER A 146 19.40 7.60 11.18
C SER A 146 19.82 7.05 9.81
N ASP A 147 20.30 5.82 9.72
CA ASP A 147 20.85 5.26 8.50
C ASP A 147 19.78 4.64 7.59
N VAL A 148 19.98 4.80 6.29
CA VAL A 148 19.27 4.06 5.25
C VAL A 148 20.20 2.95 4.75
N LEU A 149 19.68 1.73 4.64
CA LEU A 149 20.45 0.57 4.21
C LEU A 149 20.05 0.15 2.81
N VAL A 150 21.00 -0.35 2.04
CA VAL A 150 20.77 -0.92 0.71
C VAL A 150 21.26 -2.35 0.69
N PHE A 151 20.39 -3.27 0.25
CA PHE A 151 20.67 -4.71 0.13
C PHE A 151 20.47 -5.14 -1.33
N ASP A 152 21.42 -5.92 -1.83
CA ASP A 152 21.23 -6.74 -3.02
C ASP A 152 20.91 -8.16 -2.57
N TYR A 153 19.64 -8.55 -2.54
CA TYR A 153 19.23 -9.83 -1.98
C TYR A 153 19.75 -11.05 -2.78
N SER A 154 20.17 -10.85 -4.03
CA SER A 154 20.80 -11.92 -4.80
C SER A 154 22.19 -12.33 -4.26
N LYS A 155 22.80 -11.48 -3.45
CA LYS A 155 24.11 -11.73 -2.83
C LYS A 155 24.05 -12.27 -1.41
N HIS A 156 22.86 -12.33 -0.82
CA HIS A 156 22.64 -12.85 0.52
C HIS A 156 22.08 -14.27 0.48
N PRO A 157 22.42 -15.14 1.44
CA PRO A 157 21.80 -16.46 1.56
C PRO A 157 20.31 -16.33 1.92
N SER A 158 19.51 -17.33 1.59
CA SER A 158 18.07 -17.34 1.90
C SER A 158 17.76 -17.37 3.39
N ARG A 159 18.73 -17.81 4.20
CA ARG A 159 18.72 -17.71 5.65
C ARG A 159 20.07 -17.19 6.13
N PRO A 160 20.12 -16.29 7.11
CA PRO A 160 21.37 -15.75 7.61
C PRO A 160 22.18 -16.82 8.34
N ASP A 161 23.49 -16.81 8.12
CA ASP A 161 24.45 -17.72 8.80
C ASP A 161 24.88 -17.18 10.16
N ASN A 162 24.65 -15.91 10.45
CA ASN A 162 25.02 -15.21 11.66
C ASN A 162 23.95 -14.20 12.08
N VAL A 163 24.19 -13.44 13.13
CA VAL A 163 23.27 -12.41 13.66
C VAL A 163 23.63 -10.98 13.23
N GLU A 164 24.64 -10.80 12.39
CA GLU A 164 25.10 -9.49 11.98
C GLU A 164 24.29 -8.94 10.80
N CYS A 165 23.95 -7.65 10.87
CA CYS A 165 23.41 -6.92 9.74
C CYS A 165 24.56 -6.46 8.84
N GLN A 166 24.57 -6.94 7.60
CA GLN A 166 25.61 -6.65 6.61
C GLN A 166 24.99 -6.08 5.34
N PRO A 167 24.59 -4.78 5.33
CA PRO A 167 24.08 -4.15 4.13
C PRO A 167 25.20 -4.05 3.08
N ASP A 168 24.82 -4.09 1.82
CA ASP A 168 25.76 -3.86 0.70
C ASP A 168 26.24 -2.42 0.67
N LEU A 169 25.37 -1.48 1.09
CA LEU A 169 25.70 -0.06 1.20
C LEU A 169 24.92 0.56 2.36
N ARG A 170 25.58 1.46 3.11
CA ARG A 170 24.99 2.26 4.19
C ARG A 170 24.97 3.72 3.78
N LEU A 171 23.77 4.31 3.74
CA LEU A 171 23.55 5.68 3.32
C LEU A 171 23.48 6.62 4.53
N LYS A 172 24.38 7.58 4.57
CA LYS A 172 24.52 8.56 5.64
C LYS A 172 23.97 9.93 5.24
N GLY A 173 23.48 10.67 6.21
CA GLY A 173 22.98 12.03 6.00
C GLY A 173 21.93 12.48 7.01
N HIS A 174 21.05 11.60 7.44
CA HIS A 174 20.10 11.88 8.49
C HIS A 174 20.70 11.81 9.89
N SER A 175 20.07 12.48 10.84
CA SER A 175 20.40 12.43 12.27
C SER A 175 19.32 11.73 13.11
N LYS A 176 18.18 11.40 12.51
CA LYS A 176 17.06 10.67 13.13
C LYS A 176 16.46 9.68 12.15
N GLU A 177 15.63 8.79 12.67
CA GLU A 177 14.83 7.86 11.87
C GLU A 177 13.78 8.56 11.01
N GLY A 178 13.02 7.79 10.28
CA GLY A 178 11.86 8.21 9.50
C GLY A 178 11.27 7.06 8.71
N TYR A 179 10.31 7.38 7.84
CA TYR A 179 9.56 6.39 7.05
C TYR A 179 9.66 6.62 5.55
N GLY A 180 9.53 7.86 5.08
CA GLY A 180 9.50 8.18 3.66
C GLY A 180 10.72 7.68 2.91
N LEU A 181 10.50 6.95 1.80
CA LEU A 181 11.53 6.32 0.99
C LEU A 181 11.03 6.18 -0.45
N SER A 182 11.76 6.72 -1.43
CA SER A 182 11.33 6.72 -2.83
C SER A 182 12.49 6.62 -3.80
N TRP A 183 12.46 5.61 -4.67
CA TRP A 183 13.37 5.48 -5.80
C TRP A 183 12.86 6.24 -7.02
N ASN A 184 13.77 6.89 -7.73
CA ASN A 184 13.44 7.53 -8.99
C ASN A 184 13.20 6.48 -10.09
N ASN A 185 12.07 6.59 -10.80
CA ASN A 185 11.72 5.68 -11.89
C ASN A 185 12.52 5.95 -13.19
N ASN A 186 13.06 7.17 -13.35
CA ASN A 186 13.70 7.62 -14.57
C ASN A 186 15.22 7.70 -14.42
N PHE A 187 15.72 8.21 -13.29
CA PHE A 187 17.15 8.22 -12.97
C PHE A 187 17.51 7.03 -12.08
N LYS A 188 18.13 6.01 -12.68
CA LYS A 188 18.57 4.81 -11.96
C LYS A 188 19.48 5.17 -10.79
N GLY A 189 19.12 4.68 -9.60
CA GLY A 189 19.93 4.80 -8.40
C GLY A 189 19.72 6.07 -7.59
N TYR A 190 18.84 6.99 -8.02
CA TYR A 190 18.46 8.15 -7.22
C TYR A 190 17.41 7.77 -6.19
N LEU A 191 17.75 7.95 -4.91
CA LEU A 191 16.93 7.60 -3.77
C LEU A 191 16.69 8.82 -2.90
N LEU A 192 15.43 9.02 -2.50
CA LEU A 192 15.00 10.01 -1.51
C LEU A 192 14.59 9.34 -0.20
N SER A 193 14.91 10.00 0.91
CA SER A 193 14.50 9.59 2.24
C SER A 193 14.03 10.80 3.05
N ALA A 194 12.92 10.63 3.75
CA ALA A 194 12.36 11.62 4.69
C ALA A 194 12.67 11.20 6.14
N SER A 195 12.79 12.17 7.05
CA SER A 195 13.18 11.90 8.43
C SER A 195 12.54 12.84 9.43
N ASP A 196 12.50 12.37 10.67
CA ASP A 196 12.14 13.12 11.88
C ASP A 196 13.12 14.29 12.16
N ASP A 197 14.26 14.32 11.48
CA ASP A 197 15.22 15.44 11.56
C ASP A 197 14.83 16.66 10.72
N HIS A 198 13.62 16.67 10.16
CA HIS A 198 13.05 17.75 9.34
C HIS A 198 13.68 17.87 7.94
N THR A 199 14.52 16.93 7.54
CA THR A 199 15.23 16.97 6.25
C THR A 199 14.82 15.85 5.31
N ILE A 200 15.15 16.06 4.03
CA ILE A 200 15.07 15.05 2.99
C ILE A 200 16.48 14.84 2.45
N CYS A 201 16.97 13.62 2.47
CA CYS A 201 18.25 13.27 1.88
C CYS A 201 18.04 12.62 0.51
N MET A 202 18.94 12.96 -0.42
CA MET A 202 19.03 12.33 -1.73
C MET A 202 20.41 11.72 -1.93
N TRP A 203 20.44 10.45 -2.39
CA TRP A 203 21.65 9.74 -2.78
C TRP A 203 21.58 9.31 -4.24
N ASP A 204 22.76 9.27 -4.87
CA ASP A 204 22.98 8.55 -6.12
C ASP A 204 23.81 7.30 -5.79
N VAL A 205 23.15 6.15 -5.64
CA VAL A 205 23.84 4.91 -5.24
C VAL A 205 24.81 4.40 -6.30
N ASN A 206 24.67 4.81 -7.56
CA ASN A 206 25.60 4.46 -8.62
C ASN A 206 26.92 5.26 -8.53
N ALA A 207 26.92 6.37 -7.81
CA ALA A 207 28.13 7.16 -7.57
C ALA A 207 29.04 6.56 -6.49
N ALA A 208 28.58 5.53 -5.76
CA ALA A 208 29.41 4.86 -4.76
C ALA A 208 30.54 4.09 -5.45
N PRO A 209 31.80 4.23 -4.97
CA PRO A 209 32.90 3.38 -5.42
C PRO A 209 32.58 1.90 -5.18
N LYS A 210 33.09 1.02 -6.04
CA LYS A 210 32.78 -0.43 -5.96
C LYS A 210 33.06 -1.08 -4.60
N ASP A 211 34.07 -0.59 -3.90
CA ASP A 211 34.48 -1.10 -2.59
C ASP A 211 33.94 -0.28 -1.42
N ALA A 212 33.14 0.76 -1.69
CA ALA A 212 32.56 1.58 -0.64
C ALA A 212 31.44 0.82 0.09
N ARG A 213 31.44 0.93 1.41
CA ARG A 213 30.39 0.40 2.29
C ARG A 213 29.46 1.48 2.79
N THR A 214 29.84 2.74 2.61
CA THR A 214 29.06 3.91 3.01
C THR A 214 29.02 4.96 1.91
N LEU A 215 27.94 5.71 1.83
CA LEU A 215 27.76 6.81 0.91
C LEU A 215 27.07 7.97 1.65
N ASN A 216 27.64 9.16 1.55
CA ASN A 216 27.03 10.37 2.09
C ASN A 216 25.95 10.90 1.14
N ALA A 217 24.98 11.62 1.69
CA ALA A 217 23.94 12.27 0.89
C ALA A 217 24.55 13.20 -0.16
N LYS A 218 24.05 13.10 -1.38
CA LYS A 218 24.40 14.01 -2.48
C LYS A 218 23.83 15.40 -2.24
N THR A 219 22.61 15.45 -1.71
CA THR A 219 21.90 16.70 -1.41
C THR A 219 21.02 16.46 -0.17
N VAL A 220 20.96 17.48 0.69
CA VAL A 220 20.04 17.54 1.81
C VAL A 220 19.09 18.72 1.62
N TYR A 221 17.81 18.44 1.55
CA TYR A 221 16.76 19.45 1.34
C TYR A 221 16.18 19.86 2.68
N CYS A 222 16.18 21.16 2.93
CA CYS A 222 15.70 21.79 4.17
C CYS A 222 14.58 22.79 3.83
N GLY A 223 13.34 22.42 4.04
CA GLY A 223 12.17 23.25 3.74
C GLY A 223 11.03 23.05 4.70
N HIS A 224 10.97 21.88 5.35
CA HIS A 224 10.02 21.59 6.41
C HIS A 224 10.48 22.15 7.76
N ASN A 225 9.52 22.53 8.59
CA ASN A 225 9.76 23.03 9.95
C ASN A 225 9.45 22.00 11.04
N ALA A 226 9.06 20.82 10.63
CA ALA A 226 8.72 19.69 11.50
C ALA A 226 9.12 18.37 10.82
N VAL A 227 8.77 17.25 11.43
CA VAL A 227 9.00 15.91 10.88
C VAL A 227 8.54 15.83 9.43
N VAL A 228 9.38 15.28 8.56
CA VAL A 228 9.01 14.94 7.19
C VAL A 228 8.53 13.50 7.17
N GLU A 229 7.22 13.32 7.03
CA GLU A 229 6.58 12.02 7.14
C GLU A 229 6.77 11.16 5.88
N ASP A 230 6.68 11.77 4.71
CA ASP A 230 6.80 11.04 3.45
C ASP A 230 7.43 11.87 2.34
N VAL A 231 7.97 11.17 1.35
CA VAL A 231 8.58 11.73 0.15
C VAL A 231 8.29 10.81 -1.02
N ALA A 232 8.01 11.38 -2.18
CA ALA A 232 7.77 10.63 -3.40
C ALA A 232 8.29 11.35 -4.63
N TRP A 233 9.02 10.63 -5.48
CA TRP A 233 9.33 11.10 -6.83
C TRP A 233 8.07 11.17 -7.67
N HIS A 234 8.00 12.17 -8.53
CA HIS A 234 7.02 12.20 -9.60
C HIS A 234 7.25 11.01 -10.53
N VAL A 235 6.18 10.27 -10.84
CA VAL A 235 6.30 9.03 -11.62
C VAL A 235 6.75 9.29 -13.06
N LEU A 236 6.24 10.38 -13.66
CA LEU A 236 6.45 10.72 -15.08
C LEU A 236 7.53 11.77 -15.33
N HIS A 237 7.94 12.52 -14.30
CA HIS A 237 9.01 13.53 -14.38
C HIS A 237 10.22 13.11 -13.57
N ASP A 238 11.38 13.15 -14.21
CA ASP A 238 12.64 12.68 -13.64
C ASP A 238 13.23 13.60 -12.54
N SER A 239 12.83 14.87 -12.53
CA SER A 239 13.45 15.91 -11.70
C SER A 239 12.55 16.48 -10.62
N ILE A 240 11.29 16.05 -10.53
CA ILE A 240 10.29 16.58 -9.60
C ILE A 240 10.01 15.55 -8.50
N PHE A 241 9.94 16.02 -7.26
CA PHE A 241 9.43 15.21 -6.15
C PHE A 241 8.58 16.04 -5.20
N GLY A 242 7.77 15.37 -4.40
CA GLY A 242 6.96 15.95 -3.34
C GLY A 242 7.37 15.46 -1.96
N SER A 243 7.13 16.26 -0.95
CA SER A 243 7.30 15.90 0.46
C SER A 243 6.16 16.46 1.31
N VAL A 244 5.84 15.75 2.37
CA VAL A 244 4.77 16.10 3.32
C VAL A 244 5.25 15.88 4.74
N GLY A 245 4.66 16.59 5.71
CA GLY A 245 5.10 16.47 7.09
C GLY A 245 4.14 17.02 8.14
N ASP A 246 4.61 17.02 9.37
CA ASP A 246 3.87 17.46 10.55
C ASP A 246 3.61 18.97 10.56
N ASP A 247 4.30 19.73 9.74
CA ASP A 247 4.03 21.15 9.50
C ASP A 247 2.77 21.40 8.65
N GLN A 248 2.00 20.35 8.33
CA GLN A 248 0.75 20.40 7.57
C GLN A 248 0.92 20.79 6.09
N LYS A 249 2.16 20.74 5.59
CA LYS A 249 2.52 21.25 4.29
C LYS A 249 2.79 20.12 3.27
N LEU A 250 2.46 20.44 2.03
CA LEU A 250 2.95 19.77 0.83
C LEU A 250 3.97 20.68 0.16
N LEU A 251 5.19 20.18 -0.04
CA LEU A 251 6.24 20.85 -0.77
C LEU A 251 6.53 20.13 -2.08
N ILE A 252 6.67 20.89 -3.15
CA ILE A 252 7.10 20.40 -4.46
C ILE A 252 8.51 20.92 -4.73
N TRP A 253 9.39 20.01 -5.11
CA TRP A 253 10.80 20.24 -5.34
C TRP A 253 11.20 19.95 -6.77
N ASP A 254 12.18 20.72 -7.28
CA ASP A 254 12.81 20.47 -8.57
C ASP A 254 14.34 20.38 -8.35
N ILE A 255 14.92 19.21 -8.60
CA ILE A 255 16.33 18.96 -8.37
C ILE A 255 17.27 19.71 -9.34
N ARG A 256 16.74 20.28 -10.41
CA ARG A 256 17.47 21.11 -11.35
C ARG A 256 17.81 22.50 -10.78
N THR A 257 17.06 22.94 -9.78
CA THR A 257 17.36 24.17 -9.06
C THR A 257 18.51 23.93 -8.09
N ASN A 258 19.48 24.83 -8.05
CA ASN A 258 20.66 24.71 -7.17
C ASN A 258 20.38 25.22 -5.75
N ASN A 259 19.14 25.23 -5.30
CA ASN A 259 18.77 25.71 -3.97
C ASN A 259 17.97 24.64 -3.20
N PRO A 260 18.64 23.81 -2.39
CA PRO A 260 17.99 22.75 -1.61
C PRO A 260 17.18 23.27 -0.41
N ASN A 261 17.24 24.57 -0.15
CA ASN A 261 16.49 25.18 0.97
C ASN A 261 15.19 25.87 0.50
N LYS A 262 14.90 25.83 -0.79
CA LYS A 262 13.73 26.50 -1.37
C LYS A 262 12.95 25.55 -2.27
N PRO A 263 11.80 25.05 -1.84
CA PRO A 263 10.90 24.27 -2.70
C PRO A 263 10.34 25.16 -3.83
N SER A 264 9.98 24.53 -4.94
CA SER A 264 9.32 25.21 -6.07
C SER A 264 7.92 25.67 -5.69
N HIS A 265 7.20 24.88 -4.88
CA HIS A 265 5.89 25.21 -4.35
C HIS A 265 5.80 24.77 -2.88
N MET A 266 5.06 25.55 -2.10
CA MET A 266 4.73 25.24 -0.71
C MET A 266 3.22 25.47 -0.52
N VAL A 267 2.52 24.50 0.01
CA VAL A 267 1.07 24.49 0.15
C VAL A 267 0.71 24.12 1.59
N ASP A 268 -0.20 24.88 2.20
CA ASP A 268 -0.89 24.47 3.42
C ASP A 268 -1.95 23.44 3.02
N ALA A 269 -1.60 22.15 3.12
CA ALA A 269 -2.36 21.08 2.48
C ALA A 269 -3.54 20.59 3.35
N HIS A 270 -3.36 20.52 4.64
CA HIS A 270 -4.32 19.94 5.58
C HIS A 270 -4.39 20.72 6.88
N ASN A 271 -5.35 20.34 7.72
CA ASN A 271 -5.56 20.97 9.05
C ASN A 271 -4.84 20.22 10.18
N ALA A 272 -4.11 19.16 9.85
CA ALA A 272 -3.30 18.36 10.75
C ALA A 272 -2.08 17.82 9.99
N GLU A 273 -1.28 16.99 10.62
CA GLU A 273 -0.10 16.35 10.06
C GLU A 273 -0.43 15.66 8.74
N VAL A 274 0.46 15.78 7.75
CA VAL A 274 0.32 15.11 6.44
C VAL A 274 1.27 13.91 6.43
N ASN A 275 0.71 12.71 6.39
CA ASN A 275 1.45 11.47 6.62
C ASN A 275 1.92 10.77 5.33
N CYS A 276 1.28 11.03 4.20
CA CYS A 276 1.57 10.33 2.96
C CYS A 276 1.23 11.15 1.73
N LEU A 277 1.87 10.83 0.62
CA LEU A 277 1.55 11.37 -0.70
C LEU A 277 1.81 10.33 -1.79
N SER A 278 1.12 10.49 -2.93
CA SER A 278 1.30 9.63 -4.09
C SER A 278 0.97 10.40 -5.37
N PHE A 279 1.89 10.36 -6.34
CA PHE A 279 1.65 10.91 -7.67
C PHE A 279 0.91 9.91 -8.53
N ASN A 280 -0.07 10.41 -9.30
CA ASN A 280 -0.81 9.58 -10.24
C ASN A 280 0.15 9.05 -11.33
N PRO A 281 0.17 7.73 -11.61
CA PRO A 281 1.08 7.16 -12.58
C PRO A 281 0.66 7.41 -14.05
N PHE A 282 -0.54 7.90 -14.30
CA PHE A 282 -1.07 8.16 -15.64
C PHE A 282 -1.20 9.64 -15.97
N SER A 283 -1.54 10.47 -14.99
CA SER A 283 -1.71 11.91 -15.15
C SER A 283 -0.57 12.69 -14.51
N GLU A 284 0.19 13.42 -15.31
CA GLU A 284 1.37 14.17 -14.86
C GLU A 284 1.09 15.31 -13.88
N TYR A 285 -0.17 15.76 -13.77
CA TYR A 285 -0.52 16.90 -12.93
C TYR A 285 -1.15 16.53 -11.60
N ILE A 286 -1.51 15.28 -11.42
CA ILE A 286 -2.36 14.85 -10.30
C ILE A 286 -1.55 14.12 -9.23
N LEU A 287 -1.79 14.50 -7.98
CA LEU A 287 -1.30 13.79 -6.81
C LEU A 287 -2.34 13.81 -5.69
N ALA A 288 -2.16 12.90 -4.75
CA ALA A 288 -2.99 12.78 -3.56
C ALA A 288 -2.13 12.87 -2.29
N THR A 289 -2.70 13.43 -1.24
CA THR A 289 -2.10 13.48 0.11
C THR A 289 -3.08 12.93 1.13
N GLY A 290 -2.58 12.22 2.13
CA GLY A 290 -3.37 11.70 3.25
C GLY A 290 -2.90 12.27 4.58
N SER A 291 -3.85 12.54 5.49
CA SER A 291 -3.58 13.32 6.69
C SER A 291 -4.19 12.74 7.96
N ALA A 292 -3.65 13.16 9.09
CA ALA A 292 -4.21 12.98 10.42
C ALA A 292 -5.56 13.71 10.60
N ASP A 293 -5.92 14.63 9.71
CA ASP A 293 -7.25 15.26 9.67
C ASP A 293 -8.36 14.32 9.11
N LYS A 294 -8.02 13.05 8.85
CA LYS A 294 -8.93 11.97 8.38
C LYS A 294 -9.37 12.12 6.92
N THR A 295 -8.72 13.00 6.17
CA THR A 295 -9.04 13.26 4.76
C THR A 295 -7.91 12.88 3.82
N VAL A 296 -8.28 12.52 2.60
CA VAL A 296 -7.39 12.46 1.45
C VAL A 296 -7.69 13.68 0.57
N ALA A 297 -6.67 14.43 0.20
CA ALA A 297 -6.80 15.58 -0.69
C ALA A 297 -6.24 15.27 -2.07
N LEU A 298 -6.94 15.73 -3.10
CA LEU A 298 -6.54 15.64 -4.49
C LEU A 298 -6.02 17.00 -4.97
N TRP A 299 -4.87 17.00 -5.64
CA TRP A 299 -4.16 18.20 -6.07
C TRP A 299 -3.85 18.20 -7.56
N ASP A 300 -3.87 19.40 -8.14
CA ASP A 300 -3.36 19.67 -9.49
C ASP A 300 -2.11 20.54 -9.41
N LEU A 301 -0.97 20.05 -9.89
CA LEU A 301 0.31 20.76 -9.89
C LEU A 301 0.27 22.11 -10.63
N ARG A 302 -0.68 22.30 -11.55
CA ARG A 302 -0.86 23.55 -12.28
C ARG A 302 -1.52 24.65 -11.46
N ASN A 303 -2.27 24.25 -10.40
CA ASN A 303 -2.95 25.17 -9.50
C ASN A 303 -3.02 24.58 -8.07
N LEU A 304 -2.00 24.79 -7.29
CA LEU A 304 -1.90 24.33 -5.90
C LEU A 304 -2.53 25.30 -4.88
N LYS A 305 -3.19 26.36 -5.33
CA LYS A 305 -3.86 27.32 -4.43
C LYS A 305 -5.07 26.73 -3.73
N MET A 306 -5.66 25.70 -4.31
CA MET A 306 -6.81 24.99 -3.75
C MET A 306 -6.76 23.51 -4.16
N LYS A 307 -7.21 22.65 -3.27
CA LYS A 307 -7.39 21.23 -3.60
C LYS A 307 -8.54 21.03 -4.59
N LEU A 308 -8.39 20.05 -5.47
CA LEU A 308 -9.44 19.67 -6.42
C LEU A 308 -10.61 18.97 -5.71
N HIS A 309 -10.31 18.14 -4.74
CA HIS A 309 -11.30 17.35 -4.00
C HIS A 309 -10.76 16.95 -2.62
N SER A 310 -11.68 16.71 -1.69
CA SER A 310 -11.41 16.13 -0.38
C SER A 310 -12.24 14.85 -0.22
N PHE A 311 -11.57 13.72 -0.04
CA PHE A 311 -12.21 12.43 0.21
C PHE A 311 -12.41 12.25 1.71
N GLU A 312 -13.66 12.14 2.14
CA GLU A 312 -14.05 12.11 3.54
C GLU A 312 -14.87 10.84 3.83
N SER A 313 -14.30 9.92 4.59
CA SER A 313 -14.97 8.72 5.11
C SER A 313 -14.18 8.05 6.22
N HIS A 314 -12.86 8.19 6.23
CA HIS A 314 -12.03 7.65 7.32
C HIS A 314 -12.44 8.20 8.68
N LYS A 315 -12.36 7.34 9.69
CA LYS A 315 -12.74 7.67 11.08
C LYS A 315 -11.57 8.10 11.93
N ASP A 316 -10.34 7.92 11.44
CA ASP A 316 -9.10 8.25 12.13
C ASP A 316 -8.00 8.59 11.11
N GLU A 317 -6.77 8.82 11.59
CA GLU A 317 -5.61 9.24 10.80
C GLU A 317 -5.32 8.32 9.62
N ILE A 318 -4.99 8.91 8.49
CA ILE A 318 -4.57 8.23 7.28
C ILE A 318 -3.05 8.18 7.23
N PHE A 319 -2.45 7.00 7.04
CA PHE A 319 -1.00 6.80 7.00
C PHE A 319 -0.47 6.37 5.64
N GLN A 320 -1.31 5.86 4.73
CA GLN A 320 -0.87 5.47 3.40
C GLN A 320 -1.92 5.81 2.35
N VAL A 321 -1.44 6.25 1.19
CA VAL A 321 -2.23 6.52 -0.01
C VAL A 321 -1.47 6.01 -1.23
N GLN A 322 -2.15 5.24 -2.10
CA GLN A 322 -1.55 4.63 -3.27
C GLN A 322 -2.53 4.63 -4.45
N TRP A 323 -2.08 5.12 -5.60
CA TRP A 323 -2.81 4.99 -6.85
C TRP A 323 -2.80 3.56 -7.37
N SER A 324 -3.91 3.12 -7.97
CA SER A 324 -3.93 1.88 -8.75
C SER A 324 -2.91 1.96 -9.89
N PRO A 325 -2.09 0.91 -10.12
CA PRO A 325 -1.18 0.88 -11.25
C PRO A 325 -1.88 0.57 -12.59
N HIS A 326 -3.18 0.24 -12.58
CA HIS A 326 -3.94 -0.17 -13.75
C HIS A 326 -5.03 0.83 -14.17
N ASN A 327 -5.58 1.61 -13.22
CA ASN A 327 -6.70 2.50 -13.45
C ASN A 327 -6.37 3.92 -12.99
N GLU A 328 -6.45 4.87 -13.89
CA GLU A 328 -6.14 6.29 -13.66
C GLU A 328 -6.99 6.93 -12.56
N THR A 329 -8.26 6.50 -12.43
CA THR A 329 -9.24 7.10 -11.51
C THR A 329 -9.31 6.41 -10.15
N ILE A 330 -8.57 5.32 -9.94
CA ILE A 330 -8.65 4.51 -8.72
C ILE A 330 -7.50 4.81 -7.77
N LEU A 331 -7.87 5.12 -6.54
CA LEU A 331 -6.97 5.45 -5.44
C LEU A 331 -7.37 4.64 -4.21
N ALA A 332 -6.40 4.27 -3.37
CA ALA A 332 -6.67 3.64 -2.09
C ALA A 332 -5.96 4.37 -0.95
N SER A 333 -6.58 4.33 0.23
CA SER A 333 -6.05 4.93 1.47
C SER A 333 -6.29 4.02 2.67
N SER A 334 -5.39 4.04 3.63
CA SER A 334 -5.49 3.24 4.86
C SER A 334 -4.97 4.01 6.07
N GLY A 335 -5.40 3.59 7.25
CA GLY A 335 -5.00 4.29 8.46
C GLY A 335 -5.31 3.55 9.76
N THR A 336 -5.35 4.34 10.82
CA THR A 336 -5.53 3.90 12.22
C THR A 336 -6.94 3.36 12.49
N ASP A 337 -7.91 3.71 11.66
CA ASP A 337 -9.30 3.20 11.76
C ASP A 337 -9.45 1.72 11.34
N ARG A 338 -8.37 1.03 11.05
CA ARG A 338 -8.32 -0.39 10.66
C ARG A 338 -8.97 -0.69 9.30
N ARG A 339 -9.23 0.34 8.50
CA ARG A 339 -9.92 0.23 7.21
C ARG A 339 -9.03 0.66 6.06
N LEU A 340 -9.20 0.00 4.91
CA LEU A 340 -8.63 0.43 3.65
C LEU A 340 -9.80 0.81 2.74
N HIS A 341 -9.79 2.07 2.30
CA HIS A 341 -10.80 2.64 1.42
C HIS A 341 -10.29 2.65 -0.01
N VAL A 342 -11.11 2.22 -0.95
CA VAL A 342 -10.86 2.34 -2.39
C VAL A 342 -11.80 3.40 -2.95
N TRP A 343 -11.23 4.36 -3.67
CA TRP A 343 -11.90 5.54 -4.20
C TRP A 343 -11.90 5.52 -5.72
N ASP A 344 -13.01 5.92 -6.33
CA ASP A 344 -13.13 6.12 -7.77
C ASP A 344 -13.44 7.58 -8.09
N LEU A 345 -12.46 8.29 -8.65
CA LEU A 345 -12.57 9.70 -8.98
C LEU A 345 -13.65 9.96 -10.04
N SER A 346 -13.95 8.99 -10.89
CA SER A 346 -14.97 9.14 -11.94
C SER A 346 -16.38 9.31 -11.38
N LYS A 347 -16.61 8.87 -10.15
CA LYS A 347 -17.90 8.94 -9.45
C LYS A 347 -18.08 10.18 -8.57
N ILE A 348 -17.12 11.09 -8.57
CA ILE A 348 -17.24 12.37 -7.84
C ILE A 348 -18.40 13.18 -8.37
N GLY A 349 -19.33 13.55 -7.47
CA GLY A 349 -20.48 14.38 -7.80
C GLY A 349 -21.65 13.63 -8.44
N GLU A 350 -21.61 12.30 -8.48
CA GLU A 350 -22.76 11.50 -8.88
C GLU A 350 -23.90 11.60 -7.87
N ASP A 351 -25.14 11.55 -8.38
CA ASP A 351 -26.32 11.53 -7.54
C ASP A 351 -26.46 10.17 -6.84
N GLN A 352 -26.79 10.20 -5.55
CA GLN A 352 -27.00 9.01 -4.74
C GLN A 352 -28.44 8.95 -4.19
N SER A 353 -28.94 7.74 -3.96
CA SER A 353 -30.12 7.55 -3.12
C SER A 353 -29.85 7.94 -1.66
N PRO A 354 -30.86 8.33 -0.87
CA PRO A 354 -30.66 8.56 0.58
C PRO A 354 -30.06 7.35 1.33
N GLU A 355 -30.38 6.14 0.87
CA GLU A 355 -29.87 4.88 1.46
C GLU A 355 -28.38 4.71 1.16
N ASP A 356 -27.97 4.90 -0.11
CA ASP A 356 -26.56 4.80 -0.51
C ASP A 356 -25.69 5.87 0.16
N ALA A 357 -26.25 7.07 0.37
CA ALA A 357 -25.53 8.17 1.01
C ALA A 357 -25.21 7.92 2.50
N GLU A 358 -25.88 6.99 3.17
CA GLU A 358 -25.56 6.56 4.53
C GLU A 358 -24.25 5.76 4.59
N ASP A 359 -23.89 5.07 3.52
CA ASP A 359 -22.69 4.25 3.41
C ASP A 359 -21.42 5.05 3.03
N GLY A 360 -21.59 6.28 2.59
CA GLY A 360 -20.50 7.18 2.23
C GLY A 360 -20.72 7.97 0.94
N PRO A 361 -19.74 8.78 0.50
CA PRO A 361 -19.85 9.56 -0.72
C PRO A 361 -19.82 8.66 -1.97
N PRO A 362 -20.33 9.11 -3.13
CA PRO A 362 -20.43 8.29 -4.34
C PRO A 362 -19.07 7.81 -4.86
N GLU A 363 -18.01 8.55 -4.62
CA GLU A 363 -16.64 8.19 -4.98
C GLU A 363 -16.00 7.11 -4.08
N LEU A 364 -16.61 6.76 -2.96
CA LEU A 364 -16.18 5.63 -2.13
C LEU A 364 -16.66 4.32 -2.76
N LEU A 365 -15.75 3.62 -3.42
CA LEU A 365 -16.05 2.40 -4.16
C LEU A 365 -16.16 1.18 -3.23
N PHE A 366 -15.23 1.06 -2.27
CA PHE A 366 -15.12 -0.12 -1.41
C PHE A 366 -14.41 0.20 -0.09
N ILE A 367 -14.84 -0.50 0.97
CA ILE A 367 -14.16 -0.49 2.26
C ILE A 367 -13.73 -1.92 2.61
N HIS A 368 -12.42 -2.15 2.68
CA HIS A 368 -11.88 -3.41 3.20
C HIS A 368 -11.83 -3.38 4.73
N GLY A 369 -12.58 -4.26 5.36
CA GLY A 369 -12.75 -4.32 6.82
C GLY A 369 -12.14 -5.56 7.47
N GLY A 370 -11.19 -6.23 6.80
CA GLY A 370 -10.61 -7.49 7.26
C GLY A 370 -9.57 -7.38 8.36
N HIS A 371 -9.08 -6.18 8.65
CA HIS A 371 -8.08 -5.96 9.69
C HIS A 371 -8.70 -5.61 11.04
N THR A 372 -8.09 -6.09 12.10
CA THR A 372 -8.48 -5.89 13.52
C THR A 372 -7.54 -4.94 14.27
N ALA A 373 -6.52 -4.40 13.56
CA ALA A 373 -5.60 -3.40 14.06
C ALA A 373 -5.25 -2.39 12.98
N LYS A 374 -4.53 -1.33 13.32
CA LYS A 374 -4.03 -0.33 12.39
C LYS A 374 -3.34 -1.01 11.20
N ILE A 375 -3.66 -0.57 10.00
CA ILE A 375 -2.97 -0.98 8.78
C ILE A 375 -1.67 -0.19 8.67
N SER A 376 -0.53 -0.89 8.69
CA SER A 376 0.79 -0.29 8.65
C SER A 376 1.21 0.11 7.23
N ASP A 377 0.88 -0.71 6.26
CA ASP A 377 1.19 -0.48 4.84
C ASP A 377 0.30 -1.35 3.95
N PHE A 378 0.17 -0.97 2.70
CA PHE A 378 -0.48 -1.78 1.67
C PHE A 378 0.13 -1.51 0.28
N THR A 379 -0.11 -2.43 -0.65
CA THR A 379 0.44 -2.35 -1.99
C THR A 379 -0.49 -2.99 -3.01
N TRP A 380 -0.68 -2.32 -4.15
CA TRP A 380 -1.37 -2.87 -5.31
C TRP A 380 -0.47 -3.85 -6.04
N ASN A 381 -1.02 -5.01 -6.45
CA ASN A 381 -0.27 -5.94 -7.30
C ASN A 381 -0.09 -5.35 -8.71
N PRO A 382 1.15 -5.24 -9.22
CA PRO A 382 1.39 -4.63 -10.52
C PRO A 382 1.02 -5.54 -11.71
N ALA A 383 0.89 -6.85 -11.49
CA ALA A 383 0.60 -7.83 -12.53
C ALA A 383 -0.87 -8.26 -12.55
N GLU A 384 -1.51 -8.35 -11.38
CA GLU A 384 -2.91 -8.77 -11.24
C GLU A 384 -3.77 -7.58 -10.83
N PRO A 385 -4.63 -7.06 -11.73
CA PRO A 385 -5.51 -5.93 -11.43
C PRO A 385 -6.40 -6.18 -10.19
N TRP A 386 -6.59 -5.16 -9.39
CA TRP A 386 -7.45 -5.16 -8.20
C TRP A 386 -6.98 -6.03 -7.03
N VAL A 387 -5.86 -6.70 -7.15
CA VAL A 387 -5.27 -7.47 -6.04
C VAL A 387 -4.44 -6.54 -5.17
N ILE A 388 -4.72 -6.53 -3.88
CA ILE A 388 -4.03 -5.73 -2.87
C ILE A 388 -3.47 -6.65 -1.78
N CYS A 389 -2.26 -6.35 -1.32
CA CYS A 389 -1.72 -6.86 -0.07
C CYS A 389 -1.73 -5.76 0.98
N SER A 390 -2.27 -6.04 2.16
CA SER A 390 -2.26 -5.14 3.31
C SER A 390 -1.75 -5.85 4.56
N VAL A 391 -1.02 -5.12 5.40
CA VAL A 391 -0.42 -5.61 6.65
C VAL A 391 -0.84 -4.74 7.82
N SER A 392 -1.06 -5.35 8.98
CA SER A 392 -1.49 -4.67 10.19
C SER A 392 -0.62 -4.98 11.41
N GLU A 393 -0.74 -4.16 12.44
CA GLU A 393 0.12 -4.21 13.63
C GLU A 393 -0.05 -5.48 14.48
N ASP A 394 -1.11 -6.24 14.25
CA ASP A 394 -1.43 -7.52 14.90
C ASP A 394 -0.90 -8.75 14.16
N ASN A 395 0.21 -8.64 13.43
CA ASN A 395 0.89 -9.68 12.66
C ASN A 395 0.12 -10.17 11.42
N ILE A 396 -1.01 -9.59 11.08
CA ILE A 396 -1.84 -10.09 9.98
C ILE A 396 -1.41 -9.49 8.65
N LEU A 397 -1.26 -10.37 7.68
CA LEU A 397 -1.12 -10.06 6.27
C LEU A 397 -2.36 -10.59 5.54
N GLN A 398 -2.99 -9.76 4.73
CA GLN A 398 -4.09 -10.15 3.86
C GLN A 398 -3.75 -9.84 2.41
N VAL A 399 -4.04 -10.80 1.54
CA VAL A 399 -4.06 -10.60 0.08
C VAL A 399 -5.49 -10.78 -0.38
N TRP A 400 -6.03 -9.79 -1.02
CA TRP A 400 -7.44 -9.74 -1.33
C TRP A 400 -7.74 -9.02 -2.64
N GLN A 401 -8.89 -9.35 -3.22
CA GLN A 401 -9.43 -8.73 -4.43
C GLN A 401 -10.94 -8.55 -4.21
N MET A 402 -11.43 -7.31 -4.35
CA MET A 402 -12.87 -7.08 -4.27
C MET A 402 -13.59 -7.77 -5.42
N ALA A 403 -14.85 -8.11 -5.23
CA ALA A 403 -15.65 -8.77 -6.23
C ALA A 403 -15.80 -7.91 -7.50
N GLU A 404 -15.69 -8.53 -8.68
CA GLU A 404 -15.69 -7.86 -9.98
C GLU A 404 -16.96 -7.02 -10.20
N ASN A 405 -18.10 -7.49 -9.73
CA ASN A 405 -19.38 -6.77 -9.85
C ASN A 405 -19.41 -5.42 -9.09
N ILE A 406 -18.43 -5.13 -8.22
CA ILE A 406 -18.35 -3.86 -7.51
C ILE A 406 -17.77 -2.75 -8.38
N TYR A 407 -16.80 -3.07 -9.24
CA TYR A 407 -16.11 -2.11 -10.09
C TYR A 407 -16.43 -2.23 -11.59
N ASN A 408 -17.13 -3.29 -11.99
CA ASN A 408 -17.55 -3.54 -13.37
C ASN A 408 -19.07 -3.42 -13.47
N ASP A 409 -19.57 -2.29 -14.02
CA ASP A 409 -20.98 -1.99 -14.20
C ASP A 409 -21.61 -2.70 -15.43
N GLU A 410 -20.92 -3.65 -16.08
CA GLU A 410 -21.52 -4.45 -17.14
C GLU A 410 -22.60 -5.36 -16.54
N GLU A 411 -23.88 -5.01 -16.76
CA GLU A 411 -24.98 -5.95 -16.51
C GLU A 411 -24.68 -7.26 -17.27
N PRO A 412 -24.78 -8.43 -16.61
CA PRO A 412 -24.62 -9.70 -17.31
C PRO A 412 -25.61 -9.72 -18.48
N GLU A 413 -25.11 -9.79 -19.70
CA GLU A 413 -25.94 -9.96 -20.90
C GLU A 413 -26.83 -11.19 -20.66
N THR A 414 -28.09 -10.95 -20.34
CA THR A 414 -29.11 -12.02 -20.30
C THR A 414 -29.13 -12.62 -21.69
N PRO A 415 -28.85 -13.91 -21.85
CA PRO A 415 -28.86 -14.51 -23.18
C PRO A 415 -30.21 -14.25 -23.83
N ALA A 416 -30.24 -13.73 -25.05
CA ALA A 416 -31.43 -13.36 -25.79
C ALA A 416 -32.46 -14.52 -25.99
N THR A 417 -32.09 -15.74 -25.60
CA THR A 417 -32.93 -16.94 -25.59
C THR A 417 -33.98 -16.98 -24.47
N GLU A 418 -33.91 -16.15 -23.44
CA GLU A 418 -34.93 -16.13 -22.38
C GLU A 418 -36.06 -15.08 -22.60
N LEU A 419 -35.97 -14.28 -23.67
CA LEU A 419 -36.96 -13.23 -23.97
C LEU A 419 -38.02 -13.61 -25.02
N GLU A 420 -38.07 -14.83 -25.51
CA GLU A 420 -39.17 -15.25 -26.39
C GLU A 420 -40.43 -15.63 -25.57
N PRO A 421 -41.56 -14.92 -25.72
CA PRO A 421 -42.78 -15.31 -25.07
C PRO A 421 -43.27 -16.66 -25.64
N ALA A 422 -43.59 -17.58 -24.76
CA ALA A 422 -44.14 -18.88 -25.11
C ALA A 422 -45.34 -18.71 -26.08
N ALA A 423 -45.18 -19.21 -27.29
CA ALA A 423 -46.25 -19.22 -28.32
C ALA A 423 -47.49 -19.94 -27.79
N THR A 424 -48.55 -19.22 -27.57
CA THR A 424 -49.86 -19.77 -27.21
C THR A 424 -50.42 -20.56 -28.41
N ASN A 425 -50.35 -21.88 -28.35
CA ASN A 425 -51.07 -22.78 -29.24
C ASN A 425 -52.58 -22.71 -28.96
N SER A 426 -53.29 -21.87 -29.68
CA SER A 426 -54.76 -21.97 -29.79
C SER A 426 -55.14 -22.98 -30.87
N ARG A 427 -55.45 -24.22 -30.45
CA ARG A 427 -56.18 -25.16 -31.28
C ARG A 427 -57.66 -24.73 -31.34
N ALA A 428 -58.09 -24.24 -32.47
CA ALA A 428 -59.51 -24.14 -32.78
C ALA A 428 -60.01 -25.52 -33.19
N THR A 429 -60.99 -25.99 -32.44
CA THR A 429 -61.85 -27.11 -32.81
C THR A 429 -63.05 -26.64 -33.65
N THR A 430 -63.22 -27.20 -34.82
CA THR A 430 -64.49 -27.47 -35.48
C THR A 430 -64.54 -28.90 -35.89
#